data_1529a8df0e1fb0c2a468aea408e7a1f1
#
_entry.id   1529a8df0e1fb0c2a468aea408e7a1f1
#
_cell.length_a   1.000
_cell.length_b   1.000
_cell.length_c   1.000
_cell.angle_alpha   90.00
_cell.angle_beta   90.00
_cell.angle_gamma   90.00
#
_symmetry.space_group_name_H-M   'P 1'
#
loop_
_entity.id
_entity.type
_entity.pdbx_description
1 polymer ?
#
loop_
_entity_poly.entity_id
_entity_poly.type
_entity_poly.pdbx_seq_one_letter_code
_entity_poly.pdbx_strand_id
1 'polypeptide(L)'
;DQKLDVSILKGKSEQYLITTVNRPFANVDEVLVVVGSDRRGAIYGTYELSEQIGVSPWYWWADVPVVRQQNLAIERGNYTAGEPAVKYRGLFLNDEAPCLTNWVKHAFGTNYGGHEFYSKVCELILRLRGNFLWPAMWCWTFYDDDPLNSKVADEMGAVSYTHLRAH
;
A
#
# COMPACT_ATOMS: atom_id res chain seq x y z
N ASP A 1 -13.18 27.07 -14.49
CA ASP A 1 -12.19 25.97 -14.33
C ASP A 1 -11.34 26.25 -13.10
N GLN A 2 -11.71 25.67 -11.96
CA GLN A 2 -10.79 25.65 -10.82
C GLN A 2 -9.63 24.70 -11.16
N LYS A 3 -8.43 25.25 -11.34
CA LYS A 3 -7.23 24.44 -11.50
C LYS A 3 -6.85 23.87 -10.14
N LEU A 4 -6.73 22.56 -10.05
CA LEU A 4 -6.18 21.88 -8.89
C LEU A 4 -4.70 22.29 -8.76
N ASP A 5 -4.34 22.90 -7.62
CA ASP A 5 -2.95 23.23 -7.31
C ASP A 5 -2.25 21.99 -6.73
N VAL A 6 -1.32 21.44 -7.50
CA VAL A 6 -0.49 20.29 -7.11
C VAL A 6 0.98 20.67 -6.92
N SER A 7 1.27 21.95 -6.77
CA SER A 7 2.65 22.47 -6.65
C SER A 7 3.41 21.85 -5.44
N ILE A 8 2.70 21.52 -4.37
CA ILE A 8 3.23 20.85 -3.17
C ILE A 8 3.85 19.47 -3.47
N LEU A 9 3.45 18.82 -4.57
CA LEU A 9 3.94 17.50 -4.98
C LEU A 9 5.14 17.56 -5.93
N LYS A 10 5.44 18.75 -6.46
CA LYS A 10 6.50 18.89 -7.46
C LYS A 10 7.88 18.58 -6.88
N GLY A 11 8.59 17.65 -7.52
CA GLY A 11 9.93 17.22 -7.09
C GLY A 11 9.96 16.42 -5.81
N LYS A 12 8.81 15.96 -5.34
CA LYS A 12 8.67 15.11 -4.15
C LYS A 12 8.55 13.64 -4.54
N SER A 13 8.91 12.76 -3.60
CA SER A 13 8.76 11.32 -3.74
C SER A 13 7.76 10.80 -2.71
N GLU A 14 6.87 9.93 -3.14
CA GLU A 14 5.92 9.22 -2.26
C GLU A 14 5.04 10.14 -1.41
N GLN A 15 4.87 11.39 -1.82
CA GLN A 15 3.99 12.36 -1.20
C GLN A 15 2.62 12.33 -1.87
N TYR A 16 1.57 12.58 -1.11
CA TYR A 16 0.20 12.70 -1.63
C TYR A 16 -0.46 14.01 -1.18
N LEU A 17 -1.51 14.36 -1.90
CA LEU A 17 -2.47 15.40 -1.57
C LEU A 17 -3.87 14.79 -1.70
N ILE A 18 -4.67 14.87 -0.64
CA ILE A 18 -6.11 14.61 -0.65
C ILE A 18 -6.79 15.96 -0.53
N THR A 19 -7.66 16.30 -1.46
CA THR A 19 -8.32 17.61 -1.50
C THR A 19 -9.69 17.52 -2.15
N THR A 20 -10.52 18.53 -1.94
CA THR A 20 -11.81 18.67 -2.60
C THR A 20 -11.75 19.75 -3.66
N VAL A 21 -12.33 19.47 -4.82
CA VAL A 21 -12.45 20.40 -5.95
C VAL A 21 -13.91 20.68 -6.21
N ASN A 22 -14.28 21.98 -6.15
CA ASN A 22 -15.64 22.41 -6.42
C ASN A 22 -15.88 22.53 -7.93
N ARG A 23 -17.03 22.04 -8.39
CA ARG A 23 -17.51 22.14 -9.76
C ARG A 23 -16.45 21.80 -10.82
N PRO A 24 -15.77 20.64 -10.71
CA PRO A 24 -14.74 20.26 -11.69
C PRO A 24 -15.32 19.97 -13.07
N PHE A 25 -16.59 19.54 -13.12
CA PHE A 25 -17.32 19.22 -14.34
C PHE A 25 -18.76 19.77 -14.29
N ALA A 26 -19.40 19.87 -15.43
CA ALA A 26 -20.81 20.21 -15.49
C ALA A 26 -21.66 19.19 -14.70
N ASN A 27 -22.58 19.69 -13.87
CA ASN A 27 -23.48 18.89 -13.04
C ASN A 27 -22.81 18.10 -11.91
N VAL A 28 -21.56 18.40 -11.56
CA VAL A 28 -20.86 17.84 -10.41
C VAL A 28 -20.45 18.97 -9.48
N ASP A 29 -21.09 19.06 -8.31
CA ASP A 29 -20.83 20.17 -7.38
C ASP A 29 -19.48 20.07 -6.69
N GLU A 30 -19.04 18.87 -6.35
CA GLU A 30 -17.79 18.65 -5.63
C GLU A 30 -17.23 17.24 -5.89
N VAL A 31 -15.90 17.13 -5.95
CA VAL A 31 -15.16 15.86 -6.08
C VAL A 31 -14.04 15.80 -5.05
N LEU A 32 -13.92 14.68 -4.38
CA LEU A 32 -12.73 14.33 -3.60
C LEU A 32 -11.66 13.80 -4.56
N VAL A 33 -10.45 14.37 -4.46
CA VAL A 33 -9.34 14.03 -5.34
C VAL A 33 -8.15 13.57 -4.51
N VAL A 34 -7.57 12.44 -4.89
CA VAL A 34 -6.30 11.93 -4.34
C VAL A 34 -5.25 12.03 -5.43
N VAL A 35 -4.19 12.78 -5.18
CA VAL A 35 -3.07 12.97 -6.12
C VAL A 35 -1.77 12.56 -5.44
N GLY A 36 -0.96 11.76 -6.11
CA GLY A 36 0.40 11.44 -5.67
C GLY A 36 1.47 12.15 -6.48
N SER A 37 2.63 12.42 -5.88
CA SER A 37 3.81 12.87 -6.59
C SER A 37 4.35 11.78 -7.53
N ASP A 38 4.05 10.52 -7.20
CA ASP A 38 4.33 9.32 -7.97
C ASP A 38 3.25 8.25 -7.67
N ARG A 39 3.43 7.05 -8.24
CA ARG A 39 2.49 5.92 -8.05
C ARG A 39 2.28 5.59 -6.58
N ARG A 40 3.35 5.50 -5.78
CA ARG A 40 3.24 5.19 -4.35
C ARG A 40 2.58 6.31 -3.56
N GLY A 41 2.88 7.55 -3.87
CA GLY A 41 2.16 8.68 -3.28
C GLY A 41 0.65 8.58 -3.45
N ALA A 42 0.16 8.25 -4.66
CA ALA A 42 -1.27 8.06 -4.90
C ALA A 42 -1.85 6.87 -4.10
N ILE A 43 -1.10 5.76 -4.01
CA ILE A 43 -1.47 4.59 -3.21
C ILE A 43 -1.58 4.95 -1.72
N TYR A 44 -0.58 5.67 -1.18
CA TYR A 44 -0.59 6.08 0.22
C TYR A 44 -1.75 7.02 0.54
N GLY A 45 -2.05 7.97 -0.35
CA GLY A 45 -3.22 8.84 -0.18
C GLY A 45 -4.54 8.07 -0.18
N THR A 46 -4.65 7.02 -1.01
CA THR A 46 -5.82 6.14 -1.05
C THR A 46 -5.94 5.33 0.24
N TYR A 47 -4.83 4.78 0.75
CA TYR A 47 -4.84 4.04 2.02
C TYR A 47 -5.03 4.94 3.23
N GLU A 48 -4.53 6.18 3.21
CA GLU A 48 -4.84 7.18 4.22
C GLU A 48 -6.35 7.39 4.31
N LEU A 49 -7.00 7.62 3.18
CA LEU A 49 -8.45 7.77 3.12
C LEU A 49 -9.16 6.52 3.65
N SER A 50 -8.68 5.32 3.28
CA SER A 50 -9.21 4.05 3.76
C SER A 50 -9.13 3.93 5.29
N GLU A 51 -8.02 4.37 5.90
CA GLU A 51 -7.84 4.37 7.35
C GLU A 51 -8.75 5.37 8.04
N GLN A 52 -8.88 6.58 7.50
CA GLN A 52 -9.74 7.63 8.03
C GLN A 52 -11.23 7.21 8.06
N ILE A 53 -11.68 6.41 7.13
CA ILE A 53 -13.04 5.86 7.10
C ILE A 53 -13.20 4.58 7.93
N GLY A 54 -12.16 4.16 8.67
CA GLY A 54 -12.24 3.09 9.66
C GLY A 54 -11.70 1.73 9.23
N VAL A 55 -10.92 1.66 8.15
CA VAL A 55 -10.25 0.41 7.74
C VAL A 55 -8.81 0.41 8.23
N SER A 56 -8.56 -0.24 9.34
CA SER A 56 -7.21 -0.40 9.91
C SER A 56 -6.25 -1.07 8.93
N PRO A 57 -4.96 -0.67 8.86
CA PRO A 57 -3.93 -1.44 8.15
C PRO A 57 -3.86 -2.91 8.55
N TRP A 58 -4.25 -3.21 9.80
CA TRP A 58 -4.23 -4.54 10.40
C TRP A 58 -5.52 -5.33 10.27
N TYR A 59 -6.50 -4.84 9.48
CA TYR A 59 -7.83 -5.43 9.38
C TYR A 59 -7.80 -6.92 9.02
N TRP A 60 -6.84 -7.33 8.19
CA TRP A 60 -6.70 -8.71 7.74
C TRP A 60 -5.71 -9.51 8.61
N TRP A 61 -4.59 -8.88 9.04
CA TRP A 61 -3.51 -9.56 9.75
C TRP A 61 -3.78 -9.79 11.23
N ALA A 62 -4.52 -8.91 11.87
CA ALA A 62 -4.78 -8.92 13.30
C ALA A 62 -6.28 -8.91 13.63
N ASP A 63 -7.11 -9.30 12.67
CA ASP A 63 -8.57 -9.39 12.81
C ASP A 63 -9.22 -8.11 13.37
N VAL A 64 -8.66 -6.95 13.06
CA VAL A 64 -9.22 -5.66 13.47
C VAL A 64 -10.51 -5.42 12.72
N PRO A 65 -11.68 -5.40 13.39
CA PRO A 65 -12.96 -5.32 12.70
C PRO A 65 -13.12 -3.99 11.97
N VAL A 66 -13.62 -4.07 10.73
CA VAL A 66 -14.09 -2.89 10.01
C VAL A 66 -15.52 -2.60 10.40
N VAL A 67 -15.75 -1.50 11.10
CA VAL A 67 -17.09 -1.08 11.51
C VAL A 67 -17.82 -0.46 10.33
N ARG A 68 -18.85 -1.16 9.83
CA ARG A 68 -19.66 -0.65 8.73
C ARG A 68 -20.42 0.60 9.16
N GLN A 69 -20.21 1.69 8.45
CA GLN A 69 -20.92 2.95 8.65
C GLN A 69 -21.96 3.15 7.54
N GLN A 70 -23.11 3.71 7.90
CA GLN A 70 -24.16 4.02 6.93
C GLN A 70 -23.84 5.30 6.15
N ASN A 71 -23.16 6.24 6.79
CA ASN A 71 -22.75 7.51 6.20
C ASN A 71 -21.26 7.72 6.45
N LEU A 72 -20.53 8.10 5.40
CA LEU A 72 -19.13 8.50 5.47
C LEU A 72 -19.07 9.99 5.17
N ALA A 73 -18.37 10.73 6.01
CA ALA A 73 -18.11 12.15 5.81
C ALA A 73 -16.61 12.42 5.92
N ILE A 74 -16.11 13.26 5.04
CA ILE A 74 -14.73 13.73 5.05
C ILE A 74 -14.79 15.25 5.13
N GLU A 75 -14.07 15.83 6.07
CA GLU A 75 -13.97 17.29 6.17
C GLU A 75 -13.26 17.85 4.94
N ARG A 76 -13.74 18.99 4.48
CA ARG A 76 -13.09 19.72 3.37
C ARG A 76 -11.73 20.24 3.83
N GLY A 77 -10.73 20.09 2.98
CA GLY A 77 -9.38 20.56 3.29
C GLY A 77 -8.33 19.98 2.35
N ASN A 78 -7.09 20.30 2.66
CA ASN A 78 -5.92 19.75 2.00
C ASN A 78 -5.16 18.89 3.01
N TYR A 79 -5.06 17.61 2.73
CA TYR A 79 -4.40 16.64 3.62
C TYR A 79 -3.19 16.04 2.92
N THR A 80 -2.06 16.03 3.60
CA THR A 80 -0.79 15.47 3.10
C THR A 80 0.06 14.98 4.27
N ALA A 81 0.83 13.92 4.07
CA ALA A 81 1.80 13.45 5.07
C ALA A 81 3.23 13.96 4.83
N GLY A 82 3.46 14.67 3.73
CA GLY A 82 4.81 15.05 3.32
C GLY A 82 5.61 13.89 2.71
N GLU A 83 6.83 14.23 2.27
CA GLU A 83 7.78 13.27 1.72
C GLU A 83 8.44 12.45 2.84
N PRO A 84 8.54 11.12 2.71
CA PRO A 84 9.22 10.29 3.71
C PRO A 84 10.70 10.64 3.84
N ALA A 85 11.20 10.75 5.07
CA ALA A 85 12.61 11.05 5.34
C ALA A 85 13.55 9.88 5.01
N VAL A 86 13.03 8.65 4.99
CA VAL A 86 13.80 7.42 4.71
C VAL A 86 13.28 6.79 3.43
N LYS A 87 14.19 6.53 2.48
CA LYS A 87 13.85 6.01 1.15
C LYS A 87 13.23 4.61 1.18
N TYR A 88 13.81 3.68 1.95
CA TYR A 88 13.33 2.30 2.05
C TYR A 88 12.78 2.02 3.44
N ARG A 89 11.54 1.60 3.50
CA ARG A 89 10.78 1.33 4.73
C ARG A 89 9.97 0.06 4.51
N GLY A 90 10.16 -0.96 5.33
CA GLY A 90 9.47 -2.20 5.07
C GLY A 90 9.67 -3.26 6.14
N LEU A 91 9.38 -4.48 5.75
CA LEU A 91 9.39 -5.64 6.62
C LEU A 91 10.41 -6.67 6.13
N PHE A 92 11.09 -7.29 7.08
CA PHE A 92 11.77 -8.54 6.91
C PHE A 92 10.83 -9.67 7.35
N LEU A 93 10.65 -10.68 6.51
CA LEU A 93 9.86 -11.87 6.84
C LEU A 93 10.80 -13.05 7.05
N ASN A 94 10.71 -13.65 8.23
CA ASN A 94 11.37 -14.90 8.51
C ASN A 94 10.45 -16.07 8.09
N ASP A 95 10.94 -16.90 7.17
CA ASP A 95 10.20 -18.03 6.59
C ASP A 95 10.40 -19.36 7.32
N GLU A 96 11.06 -19.34 8.48
CA GLU A 96 11.34 -20.55 9.24
C GLU A 96 10.06 -21.24 9.74
N ALA A 97 10.04 -22.57 9.60
CA ALA A 97 9.06 -23.42 10.24
C ALA A 97 9.31 -23.50 11.76
N PRO A 98 8.28 -23.73 12.58
CA PRO A 98 6.89 -24.03 12.20
C PRO A 98 5.97 -22.81 12.09
N CYS A 99 6.44 -21.60 12.42
CA CYS A 99 5.56 -20.45 12.59
C CYS A 99 4.86 -20.00 11.29
N LEU A 100 5.50 -19.08 10.56
CA LEU A 100 4.88 -18.43 9.40
C LEU A 100 4.54 -19.40 8.28
N THR A 101 5.44 -20.35 7.99
CA THR A 101 5.24 -21.37 6.96
C THR A 101 3.96 -22.18 7.19
N ASN A 102 3.77 -22.69 8.42
CA ASN A 102 2.57 -23.48 8.73
C ASN A 102 1.30 -22.63 8.73
N TRP A 103 1.39 -21.40 9.19
CA TRP A 103 0.27 -20.47 9.16
C TRP A 103 -0.16 -20.17 7.72
N VAL A 104 0.78 -19.88 6.80
CA VAL A 104 0.49 -19.65 5.38
C VAL A 104 -0.18 -20.86 4.75
N LYS A 105 0.34 -22.06 5.00
CA LYS A 105 -0.28 -23.29 4.53
C LYS A 105 -1.71 -23.47 5.01
N HIS A 106 -1.98 -23.13 6.27
CA HIS A 106 -3.32 -23.21 6.82
C HIS A 106 -4.25 -22.14 6.23
N ALA A 107 -3.77 -20.89 6.12
CA ALA A 107 -4.58 -19.75 5.70
C ALA A 107 -4.87 -19.74 4.19
N PHE A 108 -3.92 -20.19 3.36
CA PHE A 108 -4.01 -20.14 1.89
C PHE A 108 -4.17 -21.51 1.24
N GLY A 109 -4.03 -22.61 2.00
CA GLY A 109 -4.09 -23.98 1.45
C GLY A 109 -2.91 -24.35 0.55
N THR A 110 -1.88 -23.52 0.49
CA THR A 110 -0.70 -23.66 -0.37
C THR A 110 0.58 -23.68 0.47
N ASN A 111 1.69 -24.06 -0.15
CA ASN A 111 2.99 -23.90 0.49
C ASN A 111 3.34 -22.42 0.66
N TYR A 112 4.20 -22.12 1.64
CA TYR A 112 4.74 -20.77 1.84
C TYR A 112 5.37 -20.24 0.54
N GLY A 113 5.28 -18.93 0.34
CA GLY A 113 5.97 -18.23 -0.75
C GLY A 113 5.12 -17.92 -1.99
N GLY A 114 3.81 -18.23 -1.98
CA GLY A 114 2.92 -17.92 -3.10
C GLY A 114 2.50 -16.45 -3.20
N HIS A 115 2.15 -16.01 -4.42
CA HIS A 115 1.79 -14.62 -4.73
C HIS A 115 0.55 -14.13 -3.97
N GLU A 116 -0.40 -14.99 -3.64
CA GLU A 116 -1.58 -14.63 -2.84
C GLU A 116 -1.18 -14.19 -1.43
N PHE A 117 -0.23 -14.90 -0.80
CA PHE A 117 0.34 -14.51 0.48
C PHE A 117 1.10 -13.19 0.36
N TYR A 118 2.01 -13.07 -0.61
CA TYR A 118 2.81 -11.86 -0.78
C TYR A 118 1.98 -10.64 -1.19
N SER A 119 0.85 -10.80 -1.85
CA SER A 119 -0.07 -9.70 -2.12
C SER A 119 -0.61 -9.08 -0.82
N LYS A 120 -0.93 -9.90 0.17
CA LYS A 120 -1.37 -9.44 1.50
C LYS A 120 -0.25 -8.77 2.29
N VAL A 121 0.98 -9.28 2.16
CA VAL A 121 2.16 -8.64 2.76
C VAL A 121 2.42 -7.27 2.14
N CYS A 122 2.40 -7.19 0.81
CA CYS A 122 2.59 -5.92 0.10
C CYS A 122 1.48 -4.91 0.43
N GLU A 123 0.23 -5.36 0.52
CA GLU A 123 -0.88 -4.51 0.97
C GLU A 123 -0.60 -3.91 2.35
N LEU A 124 -0.19 -4.73 3.33
CA LEU A 124 0.13 -4.25 4.67
C LEU A 124 1.26 -3.23 4.65
N ILE A 125 2.35 -3.52 3.94
CA ILE A 125 3.50 -2.61 3.81
C ILE A 125 3.02 -1.25 3.28
N LEU A 126 2.23 -1.23 2.22
CA LEU A 126 1.75 -0.01 1.59
C LEU A 126 0.76 0.76 2.48
N ARG A 127 -0.12 0.06 3.21
CA ARG A 127 -1.01 0.67 4.20
C ARG A 127 -0.25 1.33 5.35
N LEU A 128 0.90 0.78 5.72
CA LEU A 128 1.82 1.34 6.71
C LEU A 128 2.79 2.39 6.11
N ARG A 129 2.57 2.83 4.88
CA ARG A 129 3.43 3.75 4.12
C ARG A 129 4.86 3.24 3.95
N GLY A 130 5.01 1.92 3.95
CA GLY A 130 6.24 1.23 3.56
C GLY A 130 6.30 1.02 2.05
N ASN A 131 7.46 0.65 1.56
CA ASN A 131 7.70 0.39 0.14
C ASN A 131 8.64 -0.80 -0.10
N PHE A 132 9.09 -1.48 0.95
CA PHE A 132 10.15 -2.45 0.86
C PHE A 132 9.79 -3.78 1.55
N LEU A 133 9.99 -4.88 0.84
CA LEU A 133 9.86 -6.24 1.35
C LEU A 133 11.21 -6.95 1.28
N TRP A 134 11.64 -7.51 2.39
CA TRP A 134 12.76 -8.43 2.45
C TRP A 134 12.25 -9.83 2.80
N PRO A 135 11.95 -10.69 1.81
CA PRO A 135 11.63 -12.06 2.09
C PRO A 135 12.88 -12.80 2.54
N ALA A 136 12.80 -13.55 3.63
CA ALA A 136 13.83 -14.51 3.98
C ALA A 136 13.80 -15.66 2.95
N MET A 137 14.95 -16.21 2.62
CA MET A 137 15.10 -17.25 1.61
C MET A 137 15.95 -18.40 2.15
N TRP A 138 15.55 -18.94 3.31
CA TRP A 138 16.21 -20.09 3.91
C TRP A 138 15.78 -21.40 3.25
N CYS A 139 14.47 -21.60 3.10
CA CYS A 139 13.87 -22.81 2.53
C CYS A 139 13.06 -22.53 1.28
N TRP A 140 12.87 -21.26 0.93
CA TRP A 140 11.98 -20.81 -0.14
C TRP A 140 12.66 -19.75 -1.00
N THR A 141 12.28 -19.69 -2.27
CA THR A 141 12.89 -18.77 -3.24
C THR A 141 11.79 -17.86 -3.82
N PHE A 142 11.77 -16.62 -3.44
CA PHE A 142 10.71 -15.66 -3.80
C PHE A 142 10.36 -15.63 -5.31
N TYR A 143 11.37 -15.79 -6.17
CA TYR A 143 11.19 -15.71 -7.63
C TYR A 143 10.91 -17.05 -8.28
N ASP A 144 11.48 -18.13 -7.74
CA ASP A 144 11.44 -19.44 -8.39
C ASP A 144 10.25 -20.28 -7.92
N ASP A 145 9.83 -20.11 -6.67
CA ASP A 145 8.70 -20.87 -6.11
C ASP A 145 7.36 -20.42 -6.70
N ASP A 146 7.23 -19.11 -7.01
CA ASP A 146 6.08 -18.57 -7.71
C ASP A 146 6.47 -17.35 -8.57
N PRO A 147 6.51 -17.49 -9.90
CA PRO A 147 6.86 -16.40 -10.81
C PRO A 147 5.95 -15.16 -10.72
N LEU A 148 4.74 -15.32 -10.18
CA LEU A 148 3.81 -14.20 -9.98
C LEU A 148 4.19 -13.31 -8.79
N ASN A 149 5.05 -13.75 -7.89
CA ASN A 149 5.49 -12.96 -6.74
C ASN A 149 6.11 -11.63 -7.15
N SER A 150 7.03 -11.65 -8.10
CA SER A 150 7.69 -10.43 -8.61
C SER A 150 6.70 -9.51 -9.31
N LYS A 151 5.79 -10.08 -10.09
CA LYS A 151 4.74 -9.33 -10.79
C LYS A 151 3.81 -8.62 -9.80
N VAL A 152 3.33 -9.34 -8.80
CA VAL A 152 2.45 -8.77 -7.76
C VAL A 152 3.15 -7.66 -7.00
N ALA A 153 4.41 -7.87 -6.58
CA ALA A 153 5.18 -6.83 -5.89
C ALA A 153 5.33 -5.57 -6.76
N ASP A 154 5.66 -5.72 -8.04
CA ASP A 154 5.80 -4.59 -8.96
C ASP A 154 4.46 -3.90 -9.22
N GLU A 155 3.40 -4.64 -9.52
CA GLU A 155 2.05 -4.09 -9.75
C GLU A 155 1.51 -3.33 -8.52
N MET A 156 1.83 -3.77 -7.32
CA MET A 156 1.46 -3.09 -6.08
C MET A 156 2.40 -1.92 -5.72
N GLY A 157 3.58 -1.84 -6.33
CA GLY A 157 4.55 -0.79 -6.04
C GLY A 157 5.49 -1.08 -4.87
N ALA A 158 5.52 -2.31 -4.36
CA ALA A 158 6.49 -2.73 -3.37
C ALA A 158 7.82 -3.11 -4.05
N VAL A 159 8.94 -2.69 -3.46
CA VAL A 159 10.28 -3.07 -3.92
C VAL A 159 10.76 -4.25 -3.09
N SER A 160 11.16 -5.35 -3.73
CA SER A 160 11.80 -6.46 -3.01
C SER A 160 13.34 -6.35 -3.05
N TYR A 161 14.00 -6.95 -2.04
CA TYR A 161 15.47 -6.93 -1.92
C TYR A 161 16.19 -7.42 -3.18
N THR A 162 15.65 -8.37 -3.87
CA THR A 162 16.23 -8.96 -5.07
C THR A 162 16.12 -8.07 -6.31
N HIS A 163 15.17 -7.14 -6.37
CA HIS A 163 15.13 -6.09 -7.39
C HIS A 163 16.33 -5.12 -7.31
N LEU A 164 16.94 -4.97 -6.14
CA LEU A 164 18.13 -4.11 -5.94
C LEU A 164 19.40 -4.74 -6.48
N ARG A 165 19.43 -6.04 -6.76
CA ARG A 165 20.59 -6.74 -7.36
C ARG A 165 20.60 -6.76 -8.88
N ALA A 166 19.53 -6.34 -9.54
CA ALA A 166 19.40 -6.36 -11.01
C ALA A 166 19.83 -5.06 -11.71
N HIS A 167 20.46 -4.13 -10.96
CA HIS A 167 20.99 -2.86 -11.52
C HIS A 167 22.45 -2.64 -11.14
#